data_75acfeb6d3d7cc230806bc5ef1816e8f
#
_entry.id   75acfeb6d3d7cc230806bc5ef1816e8f
#
_cell.length_a   1.000
_cell.length_b   1.000
_cell.length_c   1.000
_cell.angle_alpha   90.00
_cell.angle_beta   90.00
_cell.angle_gamma   90.00
#
_symmetry.space_group_name_H-M   'P 1'
#
loop_
_entity.id
_entity.type
_entity.pdbx_description
1 polymer ?
#
loop_
_entity_poly.entity_id
_entity_poly.type
_entity_poly.pdbx_seq_one_letter_code
_entity_poly.pdbx_strand_id
1 'polypeptide(L)'
;MPEDRANIILANGRKIVEINTTIFSSKRKIDWDGVEEYLKQFVGKSYVIDENDEVVYIGRDFPDEYAHSNYSYKSHGTIGKAKANASQAIPELIQTASNIAFTENNADKHSKNAKFGWYRCTIRFSLPVTDSEKNIIGRNLFQGRMIIRCDEDGKKYLYDIIDIKKET
;
A
#
# COMPACT_ATOMS: atom_id res chain seq x y z
N MET A 1 0.35 19.75 -5.21
CA MET A 1 0.92 19.08 -6.40
C MET A 1 1.05 17.61 -6.16
N PRO A 2 0.71 16.73 -7.12
CA PRO A 2 0.82 15.30 -6.92
C PRO A 2 2.21 14.82 -6.57
N GLU A 3 3.24 15.43 -7.11
CA GLU A 3 4.64 15.07 -6.84
C GLU A 3 5.09 15.39 -5.42
N ASP A 4 4.35 16.25 -4.71
CA ASP A 4 4.70 16.65 -3.34
C ASP A 4 3.98 15.81 -2.27
N ARG A 5 3.11 14.88 -2.68
CA ARG A 5 2.32 14.09 -1.72
C ARG A 5 3.13 13.04 -0.98
N ALA A 6 4.21 12.58 -1.57
CA ALA A 6 5.07 11.55 -0.97
C ALA A 6 6.49 11.68 -1.50
N ASN A 7 7.44 11.34 -0.65
CA ASN A 7 8.85 11.28 -1.03
C ASN A 7 9.53 10.09 -0.35
N ILE A 8 10.63 9.65 -0.93
CA ILE A 8 11.37 8.50 -0.43
C ILE A 8 12.60 9.00 0.32
N ILE A 9 12.78 8.53 1.55
CA ILE A 9 13.98 8.83 2.34
C ILE A 9 14.71 7.55 2.70
N LEU A 10 15.97 7.68 3.05
CA LEU A 10 16.77 6.58 3.57
C LEU A 10 17.07 6.85 5.05
N ALA A 11 16.68 5.92 5.91
CA ALA A 11 16.89 6.03 7.34
C ALA A 11 17.36 4.68 7.87
N ASN A 12 18.54 4.67 8.51
CA ASN A 12 19.12 3.44 9.08
C ASN A 12 19.23 2.31 8.06
N GLY A 13 19.60 2.66 6.81
CA GLY A 13 19.73 1.69 5.72
C GLY A 13 18.42 1.20 5.13
N ARG A 14 17.29 1.76 5.55
CA ARG A 14 15.97 1.37 5.07
C ARG A 14 15.32 2.50 4.30
N LYS A 15 14.66 2.16 3.21
CA LYS A 15 13.87 3.12 2.45
C LYS A 15 12.50 3.28 3.12
N ILE A 16 12.10 4.52 3.34
CA ILE A 16 10.82 4.86 3.96
C ILE A 16 10.13 5.86 3.06
N VAL A 17 8.83 5.63 2.79
CA VAL A 17 8.02 6.56 2.03
C VAL A 17 7.38 7.54 3.01
N GLU A 18 7.75 8.81 2.91
CA GLU A 18 7.12 9.87 3.71
C GLU A 18 5.90 10.39 2.96
N ILE A 19 4.73 10.21 3.54
CA ILE A 19 3.47 10.73 3.00
C ILE A 19 3.22 12.06 3.70
N ASN A 20 2.99 13.11 2.91
CA ASN A 20 3.01 14.47 3.44
C ASN A 20 1.64 15.00 3.85
N THR A 21 0.57 14.31 3.52
CA THR A 21 -0.79 14.70 3.88
C THR A 21 -1.60 13.49 4.31
N THR A 22 -2.65 13.75 5.10
CA THR A 22 -3.59 12.70 5.50
C THR A 22 -4.97 13.07 4.95
N ILE A 23 -5.18 12.79 3.66
CA ILE A 23 -6.45 13.13 3.01
C ILE A 23 -7.62 12.28 3.51
N PHE A 24 -7.33 11.10 4.09
CA PHE A 24 -8.34 10.24 4.69
C PHE A 24 -8.21 10.32 6.20
N SER A 25 -8.73 11.39 6.79
CA SER A 25 -8.52 11.72 8.20
C SER A 25 -9.79 11.69 9.05
N SER A 26 -10.84 11.02 8.57
CA SER A 26 -12.10 10.91 9.30
C SER A 26 -11.89 10.38 10.72
N LYS A 27 -12.55 10.99 11.69
CA LYS A 27 -12.40 10.65 13.11
C LYS A 27 -13.14 9.38 13.53
N ARG A 28 -14.20 9.03 12.83
CA ARG A 28 -15.08 7.92 13.23
C ARG A 28 -14.96 6.72 12.33
N LYS A 29 -15.12 6.93 11.03
CA LYS A 29 -15.22 5.85 10.08
C LYS A 29 -14.37 6.17 8.87
N ILE A 30 -13.59 5.20 8.45
CA ILE A 30 -12.74 5.37 7.27
C ILE A 30 -13.63 5.42 6.03
N ASP A 31 -13.37 6.39 5.17
CA ASP A 31 -14.08 6.53 3.89
C ASP A 31 -13.46 5.61 2.86
N TRP A 32 -13.78 4.31 2.96
CA TRP A 32 -13.22 3.33 2.04
C TRP A 32 -13.69 3.52 0.59
N ASP A 33 -14.90 4.03 0.41
CA ASP A 33 -15.37 4.36 -0.95
C ASP A 33 -14.53 5.48 -1.57
N GLY A 34 -14.14 6.45 -0.77
CA GLY A 34 -13.22 7.51 -1.23
C GLY A 34 -11.83 6.98 -1.53
N VAL A 35 -11.35 6.02 -0.75
CA VAL A 35 -10.07 5.35 -1.02
C VAL A 35 -10.14 4.59 -2.36
N GLU A 36 -11.22 3.87 -2.59
CA GLU A 36 -11.42 3.16 -3.85
C GLU A 36 -11.38 4.14 -5.03
N GLU A 37 -12.10 5.24 -4.92
CA GLU A 37 -12.15 6.25 -5.98
C GLU A 37 -10.78 6.86 -6.25
N TYR A 38 -10.03 7.15 -5.17
CA TYR A 38 -8.68 7.69 -5.29
C TYR A 38 -7.74 6.73 -6.03
N LEU A 39 -7.84 5.44 -5.74
CA LEU A 39 -6.96 4.42 -6.32
C LEU A 39 -7.20 4.19 -7.81
N LYS A 40 -8.35 4.57 -8.33
CA LYS A 40 -8.65 4.40 -9.76
C LYS A 40 -7.66 5.11 -10.67
N GLN A 41 -7.02 6.17 -10.19
CA GLN A 41 -6.02 6.89 -10.99
C GLN A 41 -4.81 6.03 -11.36
N PHE A 42 -4.54 4.98 -10.60
CA PHE A 42 -3.40 4.11 -10.84
C PHE A 42 -3.72 2.93 -11.76
N VAL A 43 -4.99 2.64 -12.00
CA VAL A 43 -5.41 1.50 -12.83
C VAL A 43 -4.83 1.63 -14.24
N GLY A 44 -4.28 0.53 -14.74
CA GLY A 44 -3.64 0.49 -16.06
C GLY A 44 -2.18 0.89 -16.06
N LYS A 45 -1.66 1.35 -14.94
CA LYS A 45 -0.26 1.73 -14.80
C LYS A 45 0.57 0.58 -14.21
N SER A 46 1.88 0.69 -14.33
CA SER A 46 2.78 -0.29 -13.73
C SER A 46 3.97 0.43 -13.10
N TYR A 47 4.58 -0.22 -12.12
CA TYR A 47 5.70 0.34 -11.38
C TYR A 47 6.73 -0.77 -11.13
N VAL A 48 7.98 -0.39 -10.98
CA VAL A 48 9.08 -1.35 -10.83
C VAL A 48 9.54 -1.39 -9.37
N ILE A 49 9.73 -2.59 -8.85
CA ILE A 49 10.37 -2.78 -7.55
C ILE A 49 11.88 -2.64 -7.77
N ASP A 50 12.50 -1.66 -7.11
CA ASP A 50 13.92 -1.38 -7.33
C ASP A 50 14.83 -2.55 -6.95
N GLU A 51 14.45 -3.31 -5.92
CA GLU A 51 15.29 -4.36 -5.37
C GLU A 51 15.52 -5.52 -6.37
N ASN A 52 14.53 -5.86 -7.20
CA ASN A 52 14.61 -7.03 -8.08
C ASN A 52 14.17 -6.76 -9.52
N ASP A 53 13.90 -5.51 -9.86
CA ASP A 53 13.46 -5.08 -11.19
C ASP A 53 12.13 -5.70 -11.65
N GLU A 54 11.35 -6.26 -10.74
CA GLU A 54 10.03 -6.82 -11.07
C GLU A 54 9.04 -5.71 -11.37
N VAL A 55 8.23 -5.90 -12.41
CA VAL A 55 7.18 -4.96 -12.81
C VAL A 55 5.87 -5.38 -12.16
N VAL A 56 5.25 -4.45 -11.45
CA VAL A 56 3.97 -4.68 -10.77
C VAL A 56 2.91 -3.82 -11.44
N TYR A 57 1.85 -4.47 -11.91
CA TYR A 57 0.74 -3.82 -12.61
C TYR A 57 -0.39 -3.50 -11.64
N ILE A 58 -1.12 -2.45 -11.95
CA ILE A 58 -2.33 -2.09 -11.20
C ILE A 58 -3.53 -2.47 -12.06
N GLY A 59 -4.21 -3.54 -11.66
CA GLY A 59 -5.37 -4.06 -12.38
C GLY A 59 -6.65 -3.30 -12.06
N ARG A 60 -7.65 -3.55 -12.88
CA ARG A 60 -8.96 -2.91 -12.75
C ARG A 60 -9.61 -3.15 -11.39
N ASP A 61 -9.39 -4.33 -10.81
CA ASP A 61 -10.05 -4.73 -9.57
C ASP A 61 -9.32 -4.25 -8.32
N PHE A 62 -8.10 -3.73 -8.46
CA PHE A 62 -7.29 -3.34 -7.31
C PHE A 62 -7.98 -2.32 -6.40
N PRO A 63 -8.59 -1.23 -6.92
CA PRO A 63 -9.22 -0.26 -6.02
C PRO A 63 -10.24 -0.88 -5.08
N ASP A 64 -11.11 -1.75 -5.60
CA ASP A 64 -12.10 -2.46 -4.79
C ASP A 64 -11.44 -3.45 -3.83
N GLU A 65 -10.48 -4.23 -4.33
CA GLU A 65 -9.80 -5.24 -3.52
C GLU A 65 -9.08 -4.61 -2.33
N TYR A 66 -8.45 -3.46 -2.54
CA TYR A 66 -7.74 -2.74 -1.48
C TYR A 66 -8.70 -2.12 -0.47
N ALA A 67 -9.68 -1.38 -0.96
CA ALA A 67 -10.56 -0.57 -0.12
C ALA A 67 -11.58 -1.42 0.63
N HIS A 68 -12.05 -2.51 0.03
CA HIS A 68 -13.16 -3.30 0.56
C HIS A 68 -12.76 -4.73 0.94
N SER A 69 -11.47 -4.97 1.20
CA SER A 69 -11.01 -6.27 1.70
C SER A 69 -11.47 -6.49 3.13
N ASN A 70 -11.45 -7.75 3.57
CA ASN A 70 -11.72 -8.06 4.97
C ASN A 70 -10.76 -7.34 5.90
N TYR A 71 -9.50 -7.23 5.50
CA TYR A 71 -8.51 -6.52 6.29
C TYR A 71 -8.91 -5.04 6.48
N SER A 72 -9.35 -4.37 5.39
CA SER A 72 -9.78 -2.97 5.47
C SER A 72 -10.96 -2.80 6.42
N TYR A 73 -11.98 -3.63 6.29
CA TYR A 73 -13.15 -3.52 7.15
C TYR A 73 -12.87 -3.79 8.62
N LYS A 74 -11.90 -4.64 8.91
CA LYS A 74 -11.50 -4.94 10.28
C LYS A 74 -10.51 -3.92 10.85
N SER A 75 -9.94 -3.07 10.01
CA SER A 75 -8.95 -2.08 10.43
C SER A 75 -9.67 -0.85 11.00
N HIS A 76 -9.25 -0.45 12.18
CA HIS A 76 -9.84 0.69 12.88
C HIS A 76 -8.75 1.63 13.39
N GLY A 77 -9.17 2.86 13.74
CA GLY A 77 -8.29 3.84 14.37
C GLY A 77 -7.03 4.11 13.58
N THR A 78 -5.90 4.08 14.25
CA THR A 78 -4.59 4.41 13.67
C THR A 78 -4.25 3.51 12.49
N ILE A 79 -4.51 2.21 12.59
CA ILE A 79 -4.18 1.26 11.52
C ILE A 79 -5.08 1.47 10.30
N GLY A 80 -6.38 1.66 10.52
CA GLY A 80 -7.30 1.94 9.42
C GLY A 80 -6.93 3.21 8.67
N LYS A 81 -6.60 4.28 9.39
CA LYS A 81 -6.14 5.53 8.78
C LYS A 81 -4.83 5.34 8.04
N ALA A 82 -3.92 4.54 8.60
CA ALA A 82 -2.63 4.27 7.95
C ALA A 82 -2.86 3.59 6.60
N LYS A 83 -3.69 2.57 6.55
CA LYS A 83 -3.98 1.88 5.29
C LYS A 83 -4.67 2.80 4.30
N ALA A 84 -5.65 3.59 4.74
CA ALA A 84 -6.35 4.52 3.88
C ALA A 84 -5.39 5.54 3.25
N ASN A 85 -4.48 6.08 4.05
CA ASN A 85 -3.56 7.11 3.55
C ASN A 85 -2.37 6.54 2.78
N ALA A 86 -2.02 5.28 2.98
CA ALA A 86 -0.99 4.60 2.17
C ALA A 86 -1.40 4.56 0.69
N SER A 87 -2.69 4.63 0.39
CA SER A 87 -3.19 4.67 -0.99
C SER A 87 -2.62 5.83 -1.80
N GLN A 88 -2.19 6.90 -1.14
CA GLN A 88 -1.60 8.06 -1.81
C GLN A 88 -0.23 7.77 -2.40
N ALA A 89 0.45 6.74 -1.93
CA ALA A 89 1.85 6.49 -2.26
C ALA A 89 2.07 5.12 -2.93
N ILE A 90 1.09 4.60 -3.64
CA ILE A 90 1.19 3.30 -4.29
C ILE A 90 2.45 3.17 -5.15
N PRO A 91 2.79 4.15 -6.03
CA PRO A 91 4.01 4.03 -6.82
C PRO A 91 5.27 3.93 -5.96
N GLU A 92 5.41 4.79 -4.98
CA GLU A 92 6.59 4.84 -4.12
C GLU A 92 6.71 3.60 -3.24
N LEU A 93 5.58 3.08 -2.75
CA LEU A 93 5.58 1.86 -1.94
C LEU A 93 6.03 0.64 -2.75
N ILE A 94 5.60 0.55 -4.00
CA ILE A 94 6.07 -0.53 -4.89
C ILE A 94 7.58 -0.38 -5.13
N GLN A 95 8.05 0.82 -5.48
CA GLN A 95 9.47 1.05 -5.76
C GLN A 95 10.36 0.65 -4.60
N THR A 96 9.94 0.89 -3.37
CA THR A 96 10.77 0.70 -2.18
C THR A 96 10.53 -0.62 -1.46
N ALA A 97 9.64 -1.47 -1.96
CA ALA A 97 9.34 -2.76 -1.34
C ALA A 97 10.62 -3.60 -1.18
N SER A 98 10.71 -4.30 -0.05
CA SER A 98 11.89 -5.08 0.31
C SER A 98 11.49 -6.43 0.90
N ASN A 99 12.48 -7.29 1.17
CA ASN A 99 12.25 -8.62 1.76
C ASN A 99 11.19 -9.41 0.97
N ILE A 100 11.42 -9.50 -0.34
CA ILE A 100 10.46 -10.11 -1.25
C ILE A 100 10.52 -11.62 -1.11
N ALA A 101 9.40 -12.24 -0.80
CA ALA A 101 9.27 -13.70 -0.65
C ALA A 101 8.15 -14.22 -1.52
N PHE A 102 8.37 -15.34 -2.15
CA PHE A 102 7.38 -15.99 -3.02
C PHE A 102 6.74 -17.18 -2.31
N THR A 103 5.43 -17.35 -2.52
CA THR A 103 4.67 -18.49 -2.03
C THR A 103 3.78 -19.00 -3.14
N GLU A 104 3.82 -20.32 -3.40
CA GLU A 104 2.95 -20.92 -4.39
C GLU A 104 1.49 -20.86 -3.92
N ASN A 105 0.59 -20.74 -4.89
CA ASN A 105 -0.84 -20.73 -4.60
C ASN A 105 -1.36 -22.17 -4.51
N ASN A 106 -1.67 -22.58 -3.28
CA ASN A 106 -2.23 -23.90 -3.02
C ASN A 106 -3.73 -23.86 -2.70
N ALA A 107 -4.35 -22.67 -2.81
CA ALA A 107 -5.77 -22.50 -2.48
C ALA A 107 -6.62 -22.47 -3.75
N ASP A 108 -7.62 -23.35 -3.81
CA ASP A 108 -8.50 -23.46 -4.97
C ASP A 108 -9.30 -22.20 -5.25
N LYS A 109 -9.65 -21.42 -4.23
CA LYS A 109 -10.47 -20.23 -4.38
C LYS A 109 -9.84 -19.16 -5.25
N HIS A 110 -8.53 -19.23 -5.47
CA HIS A 110 -7.80 -18.27 -6.32
C HIS A 110 -7.22 -18.93 -7.56
N SER A 111 -7.78 -20.07 -8.00
CA SER A 111 -7.22 -20.86 -9.09
C SER A 111 -7.12 -20.11 -10.42
N LYS A 112 -7.98 -19.14 -10.68
CA LYS A 112 -7.92 -18.31 -11.89
C LYS A 112 -6.96 -17.15 -11.73
N ASN A 113 -6.99 -16.50 -10.57
CA ASN A 113 -6.11 -15.41 -10.23
C ASN A 113 -4.98 -15.96 -9.38
N ALA A 114 -3.81 -15.36 -9.46
CA ALA A 114 -2.65 -15.79 -8.70
C ALA A 114 -2.30 -17.27 -8.97
N LYS A 115 -2.52 -17.73 -10.21
CA LYS A 115 -2.28 -19.12 -10.59
C LYS A 115 -0.86 -19.57 -10.26
N PHE A 116 0.11 -18.65 -10.40
CA PHE A 116 1.51 -18.95 -10.15
C PHE A 116 1.98 -18.57 -8.75
N GLY A 117 1.06 -18.12 -7.88
CA GLY A 117 1.36 -17.84 -6.49
C GLY A 117 1.35 -16.36 -6.14
N TRP A 118 2.03 -16.05 -5.04
CA TRP A 118 2.00 -14.73 -4.42
C TRP A 118 3.39 -14.29 -4.02
N TYR A 119 3.70 -13.00 -4.23
CA TYR A 119 4.83 -12.35 -3.57
C TYR A 119 4.34 -11.58 -2.36
N ARG A 120 5.14 -11.60 -1.32
CA ARG A 120 4.94 -10.79 -0.11
C ARG A 120 6.17 -9.96 0.12
N CYS A 121 5.96 -8.66 0.33
CA CYS A 121 7.04 -7.70 0.50
C CYS A 121 6.82 -6.87 1.74
N THR A 122 7.91 -6.38 2.32
CA THR A 122 7.84 -5.40 3.42
C THR A 122 7.84 -4.00 2.84
N ILE A 123 6.95 -3.16 3.33
CA ILE A 123 6.93 -1.73 3.01
C ILE A 123 6.98 -0.92 4.30
N ARG A 124 7.52 0.30 4.20
CA ARG A 124 7.57 1.24 5.31
C ARG A 124 7.15 2.61 4.83
N PHE A 125 6.28 3.25 5.61
CA PHE A 125 5.83 4.59 5.30
C PHE A 125 5.55 5.36 6.58
N SER A 126 5.58 6.68 6.50
CA SER A 126 5.25 7.53 7.62
C SER A 126 4.12 8.49 7.27
N LEU A 127 3.35 8.84 8.27
CA LEU A 127 2.28 9.83 8.16
C LEU A 127 2.57 10.98 9.12
N PRO A 128 2.26 12.22 8.70
CA PRO A 128 2.50 13.37 9.57
C PRO A 128 1.56 13.38 10.77
N VAL A 129 2.09 13.84 11.90
CA VAL A 129 1.31 14.22 13.07
C VAL A 129 1.25 15.73 13.07
N THR A 130 0.06 16.30 13.12
CA THR A 130 -0.12 17.74 13.04
C THR A 130 -0.72 18.31 14.32
N ASP A 131 -0.41 19.58 14.61
CA ASP A 131 -1.03 20.31 15.70
C ASP A 131 -2.36 20.93 15.26
N SER A 132 -2.99 21.71 16.12
CA SER A 132 -4.27 22.37 15.83
C SER A 132 -4.20 23.36 14.67
N GLU A 133 -3.00 23.86 14.36
CA GLU A 133 -2.77 24.80 13.26
C GLU A 133 -2.29 24.10 11.99
N LYS A 134 -2.33 22.77 11.98
CA LYS A 134 -1.91 21.91 10.86
C LYS A 134 -0.41 21.95 10.57
N ASN A 135 0.39 22.36 11.52
CA ASN A 135 1.84 22.26 11.41
C ASN A 135 2.27 20.83 11.71
N ILE A 136 3.22 20.31 10.94
CA ILE A 136 3.74 18.95 11.18
C ILE A 136 4.68 19.01 12.38
N ILE A 137 4.33 18.30 13.45
CA ILE A 137 5.11 18.26 14.70
C ILE A 137 5.79 16.92 14.91
N GLY A 138 5.61 15.97 14.02
CA GLY A 138 6.23 14.65 14.09
C GLY A 138 5.68 13.75 13.02
N ARG A 139 6.12 12.48 13.07
CA ARG A 139 5.64 11.48 12.14
C ARG A 139 5.47 10.15 12.84
N ASN A 140 4.43 9.42 12.45
CA ASN A 140 4.25 8.03 12.86
C ASN A 140 4.77 7.14 11.74
N LEU A 141 5.63 6.20 12.11
CA LEU A 141 6.21 5.25 11.17
C LEU A 141 5.43 3.94 11.20
N PHE A 142 5.12 3.42 10.03
CA PHE A 142 4.38 2.16 9.89
C PHE A 142 5.16 1.19 9.03
N GLN A 143 4.99 -0.09 9.33
CA GLN A 143 5.45 -1.19 8.50
C GLN A 143 4.23 -1.98 8.06
N GLY A 144 4.20 -2.39 6.80
CA GLY A 144 3.13 -3.23 6.28
C GLY A 144 3.67 -4.32 5.39
N ARG A 145 2.77 -5.19 4.97
CA ARG A 145 3.07 -6.27 4.03
C ARG A 145 2.28 -6.04 2.76
N MET A 146 3.00 -5.88 1.66
CA MET A 146 2.41 -5.74 0.33
C MET A 146 2.24 -7.12 -0.28
N ILE A 147 1.05 -7.39 -0.80
CA ILE A 147 0.71 -8.67 -1.41
C ILE A 147 0.58 -8.46 -2.93
N ILE A 148 1.32 -9.25 -3.69
CA ILE A 148 1.34 -9.19 -5.15
C ILE A 148 0.99 -10.57 -5.67
N ARG A 149 -0.02 -10.66 -6.54
CA ARG A 149 -0.42 -11.94 -7.12
C ARG A 149 0.27 -12.16 -8.46
N CYS A 150 0.63 -13.41 -8.73
CA CYS A 150 1.21 -13.82 -10.02
C CYS A 150 0.12 -14.52 -10.82
N ASP A 151 -0.42 -13.84 -11.81
CA ASP A 151 -1.56 -14.32 -12.58
C ASP A 151 -1.15 -15.23 -13.73
N GLU A 152 -2.14 -15.89 -14.31
CA GLU A 152 -1.94 -16.84 -15.40
C GLU A 152 -1.41 -16.17 -16.67
N ASP A 153 -1.59 -14.84 -16.84
CA ASP A 153 -1.04 -14.10 -17.97
C ASP A 153 0.46 -13.83 -17.83
N GLY A 154 1.08 -14.31 -16.75
CA GLY A 154 2.49 -14.11 -16.47
C GLY A 154 2.82 -12.76 -15.84
N LYS A 155 1.82 -11.93 -15.60
CA LYS A 155 2.01 -10.60 -15.00
C LYS A 155 1.79 -10.63 -13.51
N LYS A 156 2.42 -9.69 -12.83
CA LYS A 156 2.29 -9.52 -11.39
C LYS A 156 1.43 -8.31 -11.11
N TYR A 157 0.42 -8.48 -10.27
CA TYR A 157 -0.56 -7.43 -9.95
C TYR A 157 -0.56 -7.15 -8.47
N LEU A 158 -0.57 -5.88 -8.12
CA LEU A 158 -0.76 -5.49 -6.72
C LEU A 158 -2.16 -5.91 -6.26
N TYR A 159 -2.23 -6.57 -5.11
CA TYR A 159 -3.49 -7.07 -4.58
C TYR A 159 -3.96 -6.30 -3.35
N ASP A 160 -3.11 -6.19 -2.33
CA ASP A 160 -3.50 -5.55 -1.07
C ASP A 160 -2.27 -5.18 -0.26
N ILE A 161 -2.50 -4.42 0.81
CA ILE A 161 -1.50 -4.14 1.83
C ILE A 161 -2.14 -4.53 3.16
N ILE A 162 -1.50 -5.43 3.88
CA ILE A 162 -2.02 -5.99 5.13
C ILE A 162 -0.95 -5.94 6.23
N ASP A 163 -1.30 -6.42 7.41
CA ASP A 163 -0.39 -6.55 8.55
C ASP A 163 0.33 -5.23 8.87
N ILE A 164 -0.40 -4.13 8.77
CA ILE A 164 0.14 -2.80 9.06
C ILE A 164 0.27 -2.66 10.58
N LYS A 165 1.43 -2.21 11.02
CA LYS A 165 1.68 -1.94 12.42
C LYS A 165 2.49 -0.67 12.56
N LYS A 166 2.24 0.05 13.65
CA LYS A 166 2.99 1.25 13.98
C LYS A 166 4.32 0.83 14.59
N GLU A 167 5.41 1.37 14.08
CA GLU A 167 6.74 1.14 14.67
C GLU A 167 7.02 2.18 15.75
N THR A 168 7.73 1.77 16.78
CA THR A 168 8.12 2.65 17.86
C THR A 168 9.57 3.09 17.73
#